data_8b93dec8143e269400b6cb9ca2d413ec
#
_entry.id   8b93dec8143e269400b6cb9ca2d413ec
#
_cell.length_a   1.000
_cell.length_b   1.000
_cell.length_c   1.000
_cell.angle_alpha   90.00
_cell.angle_beta   90.00
_cell.angle_gamma   90.00
#
_symmetry.space_group_name_H-M   'P 1'
#
loop_
_entity.id
_entity.type
_entity.pdbx_description
1 polymer ?
#
loop_
_entity_poly.entity_id
_entity_poly.type
_entity_poly.pdbx_seq_one_letter_code
_entity_poly.pdbx_strand_id
1 'polypeptide(L)'
;MNNPYGEEAPLVDLADFPNWIVEEDENLLIINKPGWLVCHPSKNGPMSSLVGVVREYTGADKLHLVARLDRETSGLVIFAKRPSVARKFQMAIQNRIVKKAYIAIVEGEFSEPIHVDLPIAR
;
A
#
# COMPACT_ATOMS: atom_id res chain seq x y z
N MET A 1 -20.51 -4.91 7.40
CA MET A 1 -19.22 -5.54 7.08
C MET A 1 -18.47 -5.85 8.37
N ASN A 2 -18.07 -7.09 8.54
CA ASN A 2 -17.36 -7.46 9.75
C ASN A 2 -15.91 -6.97 9.69
N ASN A 3 -15.52 -6.26 10.75
CA ASN A 3 -14.14 -5.90 10.96
C ASN A 3 -13.43 -7.11 11.56
N PRO A 4 -12.40 -7.69 10.91
CA PRO A 4 -11.71 -8.87 11.45
C PRO A 4 -11.00 -8.61 12.77
N TYR A 5 -10.83 -7.34 13.14
CA TYR A 5 -10.22 -6.92 14.40
C TYR A 5 -11.26 -6.48 15.43
N GLY A 6 -12.58 -6.69 15.17
CA GLY A 6 -13.66 -6.22 16.02
C GLY A 6 -13.82 -4.71 15.93
N GLU A 7 -14.19 -4.10 17.05
CA GLU A 7 -14.34 -2.65 17.10
C GLU A 7 -13.02 -1.90 17.19
N GLU A 8 -11.95 -2.60 17.59
CA GLU A 8 -10.63 -2.04 17.77
C GLU A 8 -9.68 -2.54 16.70
N ALA A 9 -9.51 -1.75 15.63
CA ALA A 9 -8.49 -2.03 14.64
C ALA A 9 -7.11 -1.77 15.27
N PRO A 10 -6.08 -2.54 14.85
CA PRO A 10 -4.71 -2.25 15.30
C PRO A 10 -4.32 -0.82 14.93
N LEU A 11 -3.70 -0.13 15.87
CA LEU A 11 -3.19 1.21 15.65
C LEU A 11 -1.69 1.18 15.41
N VAL A 12 -1.22 2.07 14.56
CA VAL A 12 0.20 2.20 14.27
C VAL A 12 0.85 3.06 15.34
N ASP A 13 1.98 2.59 15.87
CA ASP A 13 2.85 3.43 16.66
C ASP A 13 3.73 4.24 15.71
N LEU A 14 3.62 5.57 15.76
CA LEU A 14 4.35 6.44 14.86
C LEU A 14 5.87 6.24 14.97
N ALA A 15 6.35 5.78 16.12
CA ALA A 15 7.77 5.48 16.30
C ALA A 15 8.24 4.29 15.46
N ASP A 16 7.34 3.39 15.07
CA ASP A 16 7.69 2.24 14.23
C ASP A 16 7.70 2.58 12.75
N PHE A 17 6.99 3.62 12.35
CA PHE A 17 6.79 3.96 10.95
C PHE A 17 8.08 4.19 10.17
N PRO A 18 9.11 4.88 10.69
CA PRO A 18 10.36 5.07 9.94
C PRO A 18 11.01 3.78 9.47
N ASN A 19 10.80 2.68 10.19
CA ASN A 19 11.34 1.37 9.81
C ASN A 19 10.68 0.81 8.56
N TRP A 20 9.53 1.33 8.18
CA TRP A 20 8.81 0.88 6.97
C TRP A 20 9.20 1.66 5.72
N ILE A 21 9.91 2.76 5.88
CA ILE A 21 10.30 3.61 4.76
C ILE A 21 11.40 2.92 3.98
N VAL A 22 11.13 2.63 2.71
CA VAL A 22 12.11 2.06 1.79
C VAL A 22 12.94 3.16 1.17
N GLU A 23 12.28 4.23 0.72
CA GLU A 23 12.95 5.38 0.15
C GLU A 23 12.05 6.60 0.27
N GLU A 24 12.68 7.75 0.47
CA GLU A 24 11.99 9.02 0.53
C GLU A 24 12.85 10.11 -0.09
N ASP A 25 12.24 10.91 -0.99
CA ASP A 25 12.87 12.09 -1.52
C ASP A 25 11.85 13.24 -1.57
N GLU A 26 12.14 14.30 -2.29
CA GLU A 26 11.23 15.45 -2.38
C GLU A 26 9.96 15.15 -3.18
N ASN A 27 9.95 14.08 -3.96
CA ASN A 27 8.85 13.74 -4.87
C ASN A 27 8.03 12.52 -4.42
N LEU A 28 8.70 11.53 -3.84
CA LEU A 28 8.09 10.24 -3.52
C LEU A 28 8.40 9.81 -2.09
N LEU A 29 7.48 9.03 -1.55
CA LEU A 29 7.66 8.29 -0.32
C LEU A 29 7.24 6.84 -0.60
N ILE A 30 8.18 5.91 -0.49
CA ILE A 30 7.95 4.49 -0.75
C ILE A 30 8.01 3.73 0.56
N ILE A 31 6.98 2.97 0.85
CA ILE A 31 6.78 2.32 2.13
C ILE A 31 6.57 0.83 1.93
N ASN A 32 7.16 0.03 2.78
CA ASN A 32 6.86 -1.39 2.90
C ASN A 32 5.74 -1.56 3.92
N LYS A 33 4.50 -1.69 3.43
CA LYS A 33 3.32 -1.78 4.27
C LYS A 33 3.21 -3.16 4.91
N PRO A 34 2.94 -3.24 6.22
CA PRO A 34 2.65 -4.54 6.84
C PRO A 34 1.29 -5.07 6.38
N GLY A 35 1.12 -6.40 6.46
CA GLY A 35 -0.05 -7.11 5.95
C GLY A 35 -1.28 -7.08 6.85
N TRP A 36 -1.34 -6.16 7.82
CA TRP A 36 -2.49 -6.00 8.69
C TRP A 36 -3.10 -4.59 8.62
N LEU A 37 -2.47 -3.69 7.86
CA LEU A 37 -2.84 -2.28 7.84
C LEU A 37 -3.53 -1.91 6.52
N VAL A 38 -4.67 -1.22 6.62
CA VAL A 38 -5.37 -0.69 5.44
C VAL A 38 -4.66 0.57 4.94
N CYS A 39 -4.76 0.81 3.64
CA CYS A 39 -4.19 2.03 3.04
C CYS A 39 -5.02 3.26 3.34
N HIS A 40 -6.33 3.19 3.16
CA HIS A 40 -7.22 4.34 3.30
C HIS A 40 -7.73 4.52 4.72
N PRO A 41 -8.04 5.76 5.12
CA PRO A 41 -8.56 6.03 6.46
C PRO A 41 -9.81 5.22 6.76
N SER A 42 -9.91 4.77 8.00
CA SER A 42 -11.07 4.09 8.52
C SER A 42 -11.68 4.92 9.66
N LYS A 43 -12.87 4.51 10.10
CA LYS A 43 -13.55 5.15 11.22
C LYS A 43 -12.84 4.96 12.57
N ASN A 44 -11.77 4.18 12.61
CA ASN A 44 -10.99 3.94 13.83
C ASN A 44 -9.88 4.98 14.05
N GLY A 45 -9.89 6.06 13.28
CA GLY A 45 -8.97 7.17 13.44
C GLY A 45 -7.77 7.14 12.51
N PRO A 46 -6.98 8.23 12.51
CA PRO A 46 -5.87 8.37 11.53
C PRO A 46 -4.77 7.33 11.72
N MET A 47 -4.50 6.88 12.93
CA MET A 47 -3.42 5.91 13.16
C MET A 47 -3.83 4.47 12.82
N SER A 48 -5.04 4.26 12.33
CA SER A 48 -5.54 2.94 11.89
C SER A 48 -5.39 2.71 10.38
N SER A 49 -4.78 3.63 9.66
CA SER A 49 -4.55 3.52 8.21
C SER A 49 -3.19 4.06 7.82
N LEU A 50 -2.67 3.57 6.71
CA LEU A 50 -1.38 4.03 6.20
C LEU A 50 -1.43 5.51 5.80
N VAL A 51 -2.50 5.94 5.15
CA VAL A 51 -2.67 7.35 4.75
C VAL A 51 -2.64 8.26 5.97
N GLY A 52 -3.34 7.89 7.04
CA GLY A 52 -3.35 8.67 8.28
C GLY A 52 -1.98 8.76 8.91
N VAL A 53 -1.26 7.63 8.98
CA VAL A 53 0.10 7.60 9.55
C VAL A 53 1.06 8.46 8.73
N VAL A 54 0.98 8.38 7.40
CA VAL A 54 1.85 9.15 6.53
C VAL A 54 1.59 10.65 6.67
N ARG A 55 0.33 11.05 6.81
CA ARG A 55 -0.02 12.45 7.09
C ARG A 55 0.58 12.95 8.38
N GLU A 56 0.48 12.15 9.44
CA GLU A 56 1.07 12.51 10.73
C GLU A 56 2.61 12.60 10.65
N TYR A 57 3.23 11.66 9.98
CA TYR A 57 4.68 11.63 9.84
C TYR A 57 5.20 12.82 9.03
N THR A 58 4.59 13.12 7.89
CA THR A 58 5.05 14.17 6.99
C THR A 58 4.55 15.56 7.37
N GLY A 59 3.45 15.64 8.11
CA GLY A 59 2.76 16.90 8.39
C GLY A 59 2.07 17.48 7.16
N ALA A 60 1.96 16.72 6.07
CA ALA A 60 1.39 17.20 4.83
C ALA A 60 -0.11 16.91 4.74
N ASP A 61 -0.88 17.92 4.35
CA ASP A 61 -2.32 17.76 4.16
C ASP A 61 -2.67 17.03 2.86
N LYS A 62 -1.80 17.12 1.86
CA LYS A 62 -2.06 16.58 0.54
C LYS A 62 -0.94 15.65 0.12
N LEU A 63 -1.24 14.36 0.14
CA LEU A 63 -0.39 13.31 -0.38
C LEU A 63 -1.23 12.47 -1.33
N HIS A 64 -0.61 12.00 -2.38
CA HIS A 64 -1.30 11.22 -3.41
C HIS A 64 -0.86 9.77 -3.32
N LEU A 65 -1.79 8.91 -2.95
CA LEU A 65 -1.58 7.47 -2.96
C LEU A 65 -1.64 6.99 -4.42
N VAL A 66 -0.51 6.65 -4.98
CA VAL A 66 -0.41 6.32 -6.41
C VAL A 66 -0.73 4.85 -6.68
N ALA A 67 -0.26 3.99 -5.79
CA ALA A 67 -0.51 2.55 -5.87
C ALA A 67 -0.79 2.03 -4.48
N ARG A 68 -1.91 1.33 -4.31
CA ARG A 68 -2.35 0.81 -3.02
C ARG A 68 -2.36 -0.70 -3.00
N LEU A 69 -2.35 -1.26 -1.81
CA LEU A 69 -2.48 -2.68 -1.54
C LEU A 69 -3.68 -2.92 -0.62
N ASP A 70 -4.25 -4.09 -0.71
CA ASP A 70 -5.28 -4.53 0.22
C ASP A 70 -4.72 -4.68 1.63
N ARG A 71 -5.61 -4.71 2.64
CA ARG A 71 -5.19 -4.85 4.03
C ARG A 71 -4.24 -6.02 4.24
N GLU A 72 -4.61 -7.18 3.72
CA GLU A 72 -3.89 -8.43 3.94
C GLU A 72 -2.66 -8.59 3.05
N THR A 73 -2.44 -7.67 2.14
CA THR A 73 -1.26 -7.68 1.26
C THR A 73 -0.19 -6.77 1.84
N SER A 74 0.98 -7.32 2.12
CA SER A 74 2.15 -6.54 2.47
C SER A 74 2.94 -6.18 1.23
N GLY A 75 3.77 -5.16 1.32
CA GLY A 75 4.64 -4.78 0.23
C GLY A 75 4.67 -3.28 -0.03
N LEU A 76 5.15 -2.93 -1.21
CA LEU A 76 5.44 -1.55 -1.55
C LEU A 76 4.18 -0.75 -1.84
N VAL A 77 4.08 0.38 -1.18
CA VAL A 77 3.05 1.40 -1.41
C VAL A 77 3.77 2.70 -1.70
N ILE A 78 3.28 3.44 -2.67
CA ILE A 78 3.95 4.65 -3.16
C ILE A 78 3.04 5.84 -2.97
N PHE A 79 3.57 6.87 -2.30
CA PHE A 79 2.93 8.17 -2.18
C PHE A 79 3.72 9.18 -3.00
N ALA A 80 3.01 9.98 -3.79
CA ALA A 80 3.58 11.14 -4.46
C ALA A 80 3.33 12.38 -3.63
N LYS A 81 4.34 13.21 -3.49
CA LYS A 81 4.27 14.44 -2.67
C LYS A 81 3.73 15.62 -3.46
N ARG A 82 3.63 15.51 -4.78
CA ARG A 82 3.14 16.57 -5.68
C ARG A 82 2.15 16.02 -6.68
N PRO A 83 1.10 16.79 -7.05
CA PRO A 83 0.13 16.33 -8.05
C PRO A 83 0.75 15.97 -9.40
N SER A 84 1.76 16.72 -9.84
CA SER A 84 2.44 16.46 -11.12
C SER A 84 3.17 15.13 -11.12
N VAL A 85 3.79 14.77 -10.00
CA VAL A 85 4.47 13.48 -9.83
C VAL A 85 3.46 12.35 -9.80
N ALA A 86 2.35 12.53 -9.09
CA ALA A 86 1.27 11.55 -9.04
C ALA A 86 0.73 11.26 -10.44
N ARG A 87 0.51 12.31 -11.22
CA ARG A 87 0.00 12.18 -12.60
C ARG A 87 0.97 11.39 -13.47
N LYS A 88 2.25 11.73 -13.42
CA LYS A 88 3.26 11.02 -14.21
C LYS A 88 3.34 9.55 -13.84
N PHE A 89 3.26 9.25 -12.56
CA PHE A 89 3.32 7.87 -12.08
C PHE A 89 2.09 7.08 -12.51
N GLN A 90 0.90 7.69 -12.38
CA GLN A 90 -0.35 7.06 -12.82
C GLN A 90 -0.36 6.79 -14.32
N MET A 91 0.18 7.72 -15.11
CA MET A 91 0.31 7.51 -16.56
C MET A 91 1.29 6.39 -16.88
N ALA A 92 2.40 6.29 -16.13
CA ALA A 92 3.34 5.20 -16.30
C ALA A 92 2.73 3.85 -15.97
N ILE A 93 1.88 3.77 -14.95
CA ILE A 93 1.13 2.56 -14.63
C ILE A 93 0.15 2.22 -15.74
N GLN A 94 -0.60 3.20 -16.21
CA GLN A 94 -1.60 3.03 -17.26
C GLN A 94 -0.96 2.56 -18.56
N ASN A 95 0.22 3.07 -18.89
CA ASN A 95 0.97 2.70 -20.10
C ASN A 95 1.84 1.44 -19.90
N ARG A 96 1.69 0.77 -18.77
CA ARG A 96 2.41 -0.48 -18.44
C ARG A 96 3.92 -0.35 -18.43
N ILE A 97 4.43 0.86 -18.17
CA ILE A 97 5.86 1.09 -17.98
C ILE A 97 6.29 0.59 -16.60
N VAL A 98 5.41 0.76 -15.59
CA VAL A 98 5.64 0.23 -14.25
C VAL A 98 5.25 -1.24 -14.22
N LYS A 99 6.16 -2.10 -13.77
CA LYS A 99 5.91 -3.53 -13.63
C LYS A 99 5.62 -3.85 -12.17
N LYS A 100 4.57 -4.64 -11.93
CA LYS A 100 4.18 -5.08 -10.60
C LYS A 100 4.38 -6.58 -10.48
N ALA A 101 4.95 -7.01 -9.36
CA ALA A 101 5.14 -8.42 -9.07
C ALA A 101 4.65 -8.72 -7.66
N TYR A 102 3.99 -9.85 -7.49
CA TYR A 102 3.46 -10.31 -6.22
C TYR A 102 3.88 -11.75 -5.98
N ILE A 103 4.06 -12.07 -4.70
CA ILE A 103 4.28 -13.45 -4.27
C ILE A 103 3.06 -13.86 -3.47
N ALA A 104 2.49 -14.99 -3.81
CA ALA A 104 1.33 -15.53 -3.12
C ALA A 104 1.58 -16.99 -2.75
N ILE A 105 1.04 -17.39 -1.60
CA ILE A 105 1.02 -18.80 -1.18
C ILE A 105 -0.36 -19.33 -1.53
N VAL A 106 -0.40 -20.41 -2.30
CA VAL A 106 -1.64 -21.04 -2.72
C VAL A 106 -1.70 -22.49 -2.25
N GLU A 107 -2.90 -23.03 -2.14
CA GLU A 107 -3.08 -24.43 -1.81
C GLU A 107 -2.70 -25.31 -2.99
N GLY A 108 -2.12 -26.48 -2.71
CA GLY A 108 -1.74 -27.46 -3.71
C GLY A 108 -0.25 -27.55 -3.92
N GLU A 109 0.14 -28.50 -4.75
CA GLU A 109 1.53 -28.71 -5.10
C GLU A 109 1.71 -28.59 -6.60
N PHE A 110 2.80 -27.94 -7.01
CA PHE A 110 3.16 -27.80 -8.42
C PHE A 110 4.54 -28.42 -8.61
N SER A 111 4.62 -29.47 -9.43
CA SER A 111 5.88 -30.12 -9.73
C SER A 111 6.78 -29.29 -10.66
N GLU A 112 6.18 -28.36 -11.39
CA GLU A 112 6.87 -27.47 -12.31
C GLU A 112 6.26 -26.07 -12.24
N PRO A 113 7.03 -25.01 -12.56
CA PRO A 113 6.47 -23.70 -12.72
C PRO A 113 5.40 -23.70 -13.81
N ILE A 114 4.29 -23.03 -13.55
CA ILE A 114 3.22 -22.88 -14.53
C ILE A 114 2.98 -21.38 -14.78
N HIS A 115 2.53 -21.07 -15.98
CA HIS A 115 2.15 -19.73 -16.34
C HIS A 115 0.64 -19.72 -16.63
N VAL A 116 -0.07 -18.82 -15.94
CA VAL A 116 -1.51 -18.64 -16.13
C VAL A 116 -1.75 -17.22 -16.57
N ASP A 117 -2.34 -17.07 -17.76
CA ASP A 117 -2.65 -15.76 -18.34
C ASP A 117 -4.15 -15.68 -18.63
N LEU A 118 -4.92 -15.77 -17.55
CA LEU A 118 -6.37 -15.74 -17.57
C LEU A 118 -6.88 -14.61 -16.69
N PRO A 119 -8.01 -13.96 -17.06
CA PRO A 119 -8.62 -12.97 -16.17
C PRO A 119 -9.03 -13.61 -14.84
N ILE A 120 -8.85 -12.85 -13.76
CA ILE A 120 -9.28 -13.27 -12.45
C ILE A 120 -10.75 -12.87 -12.26
N ALA A 121 -11.59 -13.83 -11.93
CA ALA A 121 -13.00 -13.58 -11.63
C ALA A 121 -13.11 -12.87 -10.27
N ARG A 122 -14.06 -11.93 -10.20
CA ARG A 122 -14.39 -11.22 -8.97
C ARG A 122 -15.61 -11.84 -8.29
#